data_d13de9f65a991950234681c348d0cf2a
#
_entry.id   d13de9f65a991950234681c348d0cf2a
#
_cell.length_a   1.000
_cell.length_b   1.000
_cell.length_c   1.000
_cell.angle_alpha   90.00
_cell.angle_beta   90.00
_cell.angle_gamma   90.00
#
_symmetry.space_group_name_H-M   'P 1'
#
loop_
_entity.id
_entity.type
_entity.pdbx_description
1 polymer ?
#
loop_
_entity_poly.entity_id
_entity_poly.type
_entity_poly.pdbx_seq_one_letter_code
_entity_poly.pdbx_strand_id
1 'polypeptide(L)'
;MNPSPAPLLVRLPNHLGDACMCLPALHLLAAHGPLQLAGKGWARSLFSAYDWPVIPLGGFWAGWRALRAAAPAPALLFTNSLGSALQVRLAGLAASGYATEARAALLARALPLPAAWAGTLHTVEYYLALAAAHLGVQAEVPARLSLRLPAQALERAHATRVAAGAGAHYVVLCPAAVGRHRGQVKAWSGFGALARDLKARGHTVLACPGPGETAAVRAATPAAIVLPEVDVATFAALLQGSRLVVANDSGAGHVAAAVDAPLVSVFGVTDPTKTRPWGPRARLVGSAQGWPSYDAVLTEVLAALA
;
A
#
# COMPACT_ATOMS: atom_id res chain seq x y z
N MET A 1 10.29 2.27 -38.78
CA MET A 1 10.17 1.98 -37.31
C MET A 1 8.70 1.88 -37.00
N ASN A 2 8.23 0.72 -36.55
CA ASN A 2 6.86 0.62 -36.03
C ASN A 2 6.75 1.54 -34.80
N PRO A 3 5.71 2.38 -34.69
CA PRO A 3 5.51 3.19 -33.52
C PRO A 3 5.42 2.26 -32.29
N SER A 4 6.15 2.62 -31.22
CA SER A 4 6.02 1.89 -29.96
C SER A 4 4.55 1.85 -29.54
N PRO A 5 4.05 0.72 -29.04
CA PRO A 5 2.65 0.61 -28.66
C PRO A 5 2.32 1.68 -27.60
N ALA A 6 1.14 2.28 -27.71
CA ALA A 6 0.67 3.25 -26.73
C ALA A 6 0.65 2.62 -25.31
N PRO A 7 1.10 3.33 -24.27
CA PRO A 7 1.14 2.77 -22.92
C PRO A 7 -0.26 2.46 -22.41
N LEU A 8 -0.42 1.36 -21.67
CA LEU A 8 -1.65 1.07 -20.93
C LEU A 8 -1.74 2.01 -19.72
N LEU A 9 -2.79 2.81 -19.65
CA LEU A 9 -3.05 3.66 -18.51
C LEU A 9 -3.72 2.85 -17.40
N VAL A 10 -3.06 2.70 -16.26
CA VAL A 10 -3.63 2.00 -15.09
C VAL A 10 -4.09 3.01 -14.04
N ARG A 11 -5.40 3.05 -13.76
CA ARG A 11 -5.98 3.85 -12.69
C ARG A 11 -5.82 3.11 -11.37
N LEU A 12 -4.84 3.55 -10.56
CA LEU A 12 -4.51 2.98 -9.27
C LEU A 12 -5.64 3.16 -8.24
N PRO A 13 -5.72 2.29 -7.22
CA PRO A 13 -6.55 2.52 -6.05
C PRO A 13 -6.13 3.81 -5.31
N ASN A 14 -7.04 4.33 -4.47
CA ASN A 14 -6.81 5.58 -3.75
C ASN A 14 -6.02 5.40 -2.44
N HIS A 15 -5.90 4.18 -1.93
CA HIS A 15 -5.22 3.88 -0.68
C HIS A 15 -3.84 3.26 -0.94
N LEU A 16 -2.88 3.64 -0.12
CA LEU A 16 -1.48 3.22 -0.23
C LEU A 16 -1.34 1.69 -0.13
N GLY A 17 -2.06 1.07 0.82
CA GLY A 17 -2.05 -0.39 0.99
C GLY A 17 -2.55 -1.12 -0.25
N ASP A 18 -3.67 -0.66 -0.83
CA ASP A 18 -4.21 -1.25 -2.06
C ASP A 18 -3.23 -1.11 -3.24
N ALA A 19 -2.54 0.03 -3.34
CA ALA A 19 -1.54 0.22 -4.38
C ALA A 19 -0.35 -0.74 -4.25
N CYS A 20 0.07 -1.07 -3.02
CA CYS A 20 1.06 -2.13 -2.78
C CYS A 20 0.53 -3.50 -3.20
N MET A 21 -0.73 -3.81 -2.89
CA MET A 21 -1.36 -5.07 -3.28
C MET A 21 -1.56 -5.21 -4.80
N CYS A 22 -1.52 -4.10 -5.55
CA CYS A 22 -1.55 -4.13 -7.02
C CYS A 22 -0.21 -4.54 -7.66
N LEU A 23 0.90 -4.58 -6.93
CA LEU A 23 2.24 -4.82 -7.52
C LEU A 23 2.31 -6.06 -8.44
N PRO A 24 1.79 -7.25 -8.08
CA PRO A 24 1.80 -8.40 -8.97
C PRO A 24 1.05 -8.15 -10.29
N ALA A 25 -0.09 -7.46 -10.22
CA ALA A 25 -0.86 -7.08 -11.39
C ALA A 25 -0.10 -6.06 -12.27
N LEU A 26 0.55 -5.08 -11.67
CA LEU A 26 1.37 -4.10 -12.40
C LEU A 26 2.58 -4.75 -13.06
N HIS A 27 3.26 -5.67 -12.38
CA HIS A 27 4.37 -6.43 -12.97
C HIS A 27 3.91 -7.29 -14.14
N LEU A 28 2.76 -7.97 -14.01
CA LEU A 28 2.18 -8.74 -15.11
C LEU A 28 1.88 -7.85 -16.33
N LEU A 29 1.23 -6.71 -16.12
CA LEU A 29 0.93 -5.76 -17.19
C LEU A 29 2.20 -5.20 -17.84
N ALA A 30 3.21 -4.82 -17.03
CA ALA A 30 4.48 -4.28 -17.52
C ALA A 30 5.29 -5.29 -18.35
N ALA A 31 5.14 -6.58 -18.10
CA ALA A 31 5.74 -7.63 -18.92
C ALA A 31 5.10 -7.74 -20.32
N HIS A 32 3.89 -7.17 -20.51
CA HIS A 32 3.16 -7.22 -21.77
C HIS A 32 3.16 -5.88 -22.53
N GLY A 33 3.72 -4.82 -21.96
CA GLY A 33 3.83 -3.53 -22.63
C GLY A 33 4.12 -2.36 -21.69
N PRO A 34 4.35 -1.15 -22.23
CA PRO A 34 4.62 0.03 -21.44
C PRO A 34 3.40 0.43 -20.62
N LEU A 35 3.64 0.89 -19.37
CA LEU A 35 2.60 1.36 -18.46
C LEU A 35 2.69 2.87 -18.23
N GLN A 36 1.52 3.48 -18.04
CA GLN A 36 1.36 4.80 -17.43
C GLN A 36 0.39 4.65 -16.26
N LEU A 37 0.77 5.16 -15.09
CA LEU A 37 -0.07 5.07 -13.90
C LEU A 37 -0.84 6.37 -13.68
N ALA A 38 -2.05 6.29 -13.16
CA ALA A 38 -2.83 7.46 -12.75
C ALA A 38 -3.35 7.25 -11.32
N GLY A 39 -2.99 8.15 -10.38
CA GLY A 39 -3.32 7.95 -8.98
C GLY A 39 -3.08 9.16 -8.10
N LYS A 40 -3.12 8.97 -6.78
CA LYS A 40 -2.78 10.02 -5.81
C LYS A 40 -1.31 10.44 -5.96
N GLY A 41 -0.98 11.67 -5.56
CA GLY A 41 0.36 12.26 -5.72
C GLY A 41 1.50 11.43 -5.13
N TRP A 42 1.26 10.72 -4.02
CA TRP A 42 2.23 9.84 -3.39
C TRP A 42 2.67 8.64 -4.27
N ALA A 43 1.87 8.27 -5.27
CA ALA A 43 2.20 7.17 -6.18
C ALA A 43 3.48 7.45 -6.99
N ARG A 44 3.81 8.73 -7.26
CA ARG A 44 5.07 9.10 -7.91
C ARG A 44 6.28 8.65 -7.10
N SER A 45 6.24 8.84 -5.79
CA SER A 45 7.32 8.41 -4.90
C SER A 45 7.32 6.88 -4.75
N LEU A 46 6.15 6.26 -4.54
CA LEU A 46 6.05 4.80 -4.36
C LEU A 46 6.63 4.02 -5.54
N PHE A 47 6.35 4.45 -6.78
CA PHE A 47 6.75 3.75 -7.99
C PHE A 47 7.97 4.39 -8.69
N SER A 48 8.73 5.23 -7.99
CA SER A 48 9.85 5.99 -8.57
C SER A 48 11.04 5.14 -9.06
N ALA A 49 11.12 3.86 -8.67
CA ALA A 49 12.13 2.92 -9.16
C ALA A 49 11.71 2.16 -10.43
N TYR A 50 10.54 2.49 -10.98
CA TYR A 50 10.00 1.85 -12.19
C TYR A 50 9.89 2.87 -13.32
N ASP A 51 10.02 2.39 -14.55
CA ASP A 51 9.73 3.19 -15.75
C ASP A 51 8.20 3.22 -16.00
N TRP A 52 7.45 3.70 -15.01
CA TRP A 52 5.99 3.85 -15.04
C TRP A 52 5.61 5.29 -14.71
N PRO A 53 5.55 6.18 -15.71
CA PRO A 53 5.16 7.58 -15.47
C PRO A 53 3.84 7.69 -14.72
N VAL A 54 3.78 8.55 -13.72
CA VAL A 54 2.57 8.71 -12.88
C VAL A 54 1.91 10.06 -13.13
N ILE A 55 0.64 10.01 -13.56
CA ILE A 55 -0.26 11.17 -13.63
C ILE A 55 -0.88 11.35 -12.23
N PRO A 56 -0.57 12.44 -11.52
CA PRO A 56 -1.19 12.69 -10.21
C PRO A 56 -2.63 13.15 -10.41
N LEU A 57 -3.55 12.46 -9.75
CA LEU A 57 -4.97 12.82 -9.78
C LEU A 57 -5.36 13.53 -8.48
N GLY A 58 -5.88 14.74 -8.63
CA GLY A 58 -6.51 15.53 -7.59
C GLY A 58 -8.00 15.21 -7.43
N GLY A 59 -8.82 16.26 -7.20
CA GLY A 59 -10.27 16.15 -7.23
C GLY A 59 -10.78 15.75 -8.62
N PHE A 60 -12.10 15.50 -8.73
CA PHE A 60 -12.71 14.96 -9.95
C PHE A 60 -12.33 15.75 -11.21
N TRP A 61 -12.53 17.07 -11.24
CA TRP A 61 -12.27 17.92 -12.41
C TRP A 61 -10.79 18.10 -12.72
N ALA A 62 -9.95 18.20 -11.68
CA ALA A 62 -8.50 18.27 -11.88
C ALA A 62 -7.95 16.95 -12.45
N GLY A 63 -8.43 15.82 -11.93
CA GLY A 63 -8.09 14.51 -12.45
C GLY A 63 -8.60 14.29 -13.87
N TRP A 64 -9.81 14.71 -14.19
CA TRP A 64 -10.33 14.67 -15.54
C TRP A 64 -9.44 15.46 -16.55
N ARG A 65 -9.03 16.69 -16.19
CA ARG A 65 -8.13 17.49 -17.04
C ARG A 65 -6.79 16.77 -17.24
N ALA A 66 -6.23 16.21 -16.18
CA ALA A 66 -4.96 15.49 -16.24
C ALA A 66 -5.05 14.24 -17.14
N LEU A 67 -6.12 13.46 -17.03
CA LEU A 67 -6.36 12.30 -17.88
C LEU A 67 -6.60 12.67 -19.34
N ARG A 68 -7.36 13.76 -19.58
CA ARG A 68 -7.63 14.24 -20.93
C ARG A 68 -6.38 14.77 -21.65
N ALA A 69 -5.41 15.31 -20.90
CA ALA A 69 -4.13 15.76 -21.43
C ALA A 69 -3.16 14.59 -21.74
N ALA A 70 -3.42 13.41 -21.19
CA ALA A 70 -2.68 12.21 -21.56
C ALA A 70 -3.08 11.79 -22.99
N ALA A 71 -2.12 11.26 -23.76
CA ALA A 71 -2.41 10.75 -25.10
C ALA A 71 -3.52 9.68 -25.04
N PRO A 72 -4.36 9.55 -26.09
CA PRO A 72 -5.38 8.51 -26.12
C PRO A 72 -4.72 7.14 -25.98
N ALA A 73 -5.05 6.46 -24.87
CA ALA A 73 -4.51 5.16 -24.51
C ALA A 73 -5.64 4.27 -23.98
N PRO A 74 -5.55 2.95 -24.13
CA PRO A 74 -6.43 2.05 -23.41
C PRO A 74 -6.22 2.23 -21.91
N ALA A 75 -7.28 2.09 -21.12
CA ALA A 75 -7.19 2.22 -19.67
C ALA A 75 -7.65 0.96 -18.94
N LEU A 76 -7.05 0.66 -17.79
CA LEU A 76 -7.47 -0.39 -16.87
C LEU A 76 -7.75 0.23 -15.50
N LEU A 77 -8.96 0.02 -14.97
CA LEU A 77 -9.39 0.62 -13.71
C LEU A 77 -9.27 -0.39 -12.56
N PHE A 78 -8.30 -0.18 -11.68
CA PHE A 78 -8.20 -0.92 -10.42
C PHE A 78 -9.16 -0.38 -9.35
N THR A 79 -9.66 0.84 -9.54
CA THR A 79 -10.76 1.38 -8.72
C THR A 79 -12.09 0.75 -9.13
N ASN A 80 -13.04 0.66 -8.19
CA ASN A 80 -14.38 0.10 -8.44
C ASN A 80 -15.49 1.15 -8.59
N SER A 81 -15.24 2.40 -8.18
CA SER A 81 -16.26 3.43 -8.10
C SER A 81 -16.81 3.88 -9.45
N LEU A 82 -18.11 4.17 -9.49
CA LEU A 82 -18.78 4.81 -10.61
C LEU A 82 -18.09 6.13 -11.02
N GLY A 83 -17.68 6.94 -10.02
CA GLY A 83 -17.02 8.22 -10.27
C GLY A 83 -15.68 8.09 -11.00
N SER A 84 -14.90 7.04 -10.74
CA SER A 84 -13.65 6.80 -11.46
C SER A 84 -13.89 6.37 -12.91
N ALA A 85 -14.89 5.54 -13.15
CA ALA A 85 -15.26 5.14 -14.51
C ALA A 85 -15.80 6.33 -15.33
N LEU A 86 -16.64 7.16 -14.71
CA LEU A 86 -17.16 8.38 -15.33
C LEU A 86 -16.02 9.36 -15.67
N GLN A 87 -15.09 9.58 -14.76
CA GLN A 87 -13.94 10.47 -14.97
C GLN A 87 -13.10 10.04 -16.18
N VAL A 88 -12.80 8.75 -16.30
CA VAL A 88 -12.02 8.18 -17.41
C VAL A 88 -12.83 8.23 -18.72
N ARG A 89 -14.12 7.92 -18.67
CA ARG A 89 -15.02 7.98 -19.85
C ARG A 89 -15.15 9.41 -20.39
N LEU A 90 -15.32 10.40 -19.52
CA LEU A 90 -15.37 11.83 -19.89
C LEU A 90 -14.03 12.34 -20.45
N ALA A 91 -12.91 11.75 -20.03
CA ALA A 91 -11.60 12.05 -20.59
C ALA A 91 -11.41 11.46 -22.00
N GLY A 92 -12.35 10.67 -22.50
CA GLY A 92 -12.29 10.06 -23.84
C GLY A 92 -11.50 8.76 -23.90
N LEU A 93 -11.18 8.14 -22.75
CA LEU A 93 -10.39 6.93 -22.68
C LEU A 93 -11.28 5.68 -22.70
N ALA A 94 -10.89 4.66 -23.48
CA ALA A 94 -11.53 3.36 -23.52
C ALA A 94 -11.05 2.51 -22.35
N ALA A 95 -11.89 2.33 -21.31
CA ALA A 95 -11.50 1.68 -20.08
C ALA A 95 -12.04 0.25 -19.97
N SER A 96 -11.18 -0.66 -19.45
CA SER A 96 -11.55 -1.96 -18.92
C SER A 96 -11.62 -1.92 -17.40
N GLY A 97 -12.42 -2.77 -16.78
CA GLY A 97 -12.51 -2.89 -15.33
C GLY A 97 -13.62 -3.85 -14.92
N TYR A 98 -13.69 -4.19 -13.62
CA TYR A 98 -14.77 -5.02 -13.13
C TYR A 98 -16.13 -4.31 -13.21
N ALA A 99 -17.20 -5.05 -13.54
CA ALA A 99 -18.58 -4.59 -13.63
C ALA A 99 -19.19 -4.41 -12.23
N THR A 100 -18.71 -3.41 -11.49
CA THR A 100 -19.18 -3.09 -10.13
C THR A 100 -19.94 -1.77 -10.10
N GLU A 101 -20.72 -1.52 -9.05
CA GLU A 101 -21.38 -0.24 -8.77
C GLU A 101 -22.12 0.36 -9.99
N ALA A 102 -22.81 -0.47 -10.77
CA ALA A 102 -23.56 -0.09 -11.98
C ALA A 102 -22.75 0.63 -13.07
N ARG A 103 -21.41 0.57 -13.03
CA ARG A 103 -20.53 1.28 -13.96
C ARG A 103 -20.26 0.54 -15.28
N ALA A 104 -20.82 -0.67 -15.47
CA ALA A 104 -20.59 -1.48 -16.67
C ALA A 104 -20.82 -0.72 -17.97
N ALA A 105 -21.85 0.14 -18.04
CA ALA A 105 -22.17 0.95 -19.21
C ALA A 105 -21.13 2.07 -19.51
N LEU A 106 -20.28 2.41 -18.55
CA LEU A 106 -19.21 3.39 -18.75
C LEU A 106 -17.89 2.76 -19.20
N LEU A 107 -17.79 1.42 -19.14
CA LEU A 107 -16.60 0.68 -19.52
C LEU A 107 -16.68 0.21 -20.98
N ALA A 108 -15.58 0.36 -21.70
CA ALA A 108 -15.44 -0.25 -23.03
C ALA A 108 -15.41 -1.79 -22.96
N ARG A 109 -14.83 -2.33 -21.88
CA ARG A 109 -14.83 -3.76 -21.57
C ARG A 109 -15.14 -3.97 -20.09
N ALA A 110 -16.38 -4.32 -19.79
CA ALA A 110 -16.81 -4.68 -18.44
C ALA A 110 -16.45 -6.16 -18.17
N LEU A 111 -15.57 -6.39 -17.22
CA LEU A 111 -15.12 -7.72 -16.82
C LEU A 111 -15.94 -8.22 -15.63
N PRO A 112 -16.32 -9.52 -15.60
CA PRO A 112 -17.02 -10.08 -14.45
C PRO A 112 -16.11 -10.14 -13.23
N LEU A 113 -16.70 -9.97 -12.04
CA LEU A 113 -15.98 -10.23 -10.78
C LEU A 113 -15.61 -11.72 -10.69
N PRO A 114 -14.44 -12.04 -10.14
CA PRO A 114 -14.11 -13.42 -9.80
C PRO A 114 -15.16 -13.98 -8.82
N ALA A 115 -15.65 -15.20 -9.07
CA ALA A 115 -16.67 -15.82 -8.21
C ALA A 115 -16.22 -15.91 -6.74
N ALA A 116 -14.92 -16.16 -6.50
CA ALA A 116 -14.34 -16.23 -5.18
C ALA A 116 -14.26 -14.87 -4.44
N TRP A 117 -14.51 -13.73 -5.10
CA TRP A 117 -14.47 -12.42 -4.47
C TRP A 117 -15.48 -12.23 -3.33
N ALA A 118 -16.65 -12.86 -3.45
CA ALA A 118 -17.64 -12.85 -2.38
C ALA A 118 -17.18 -13.61 -1.11
N GLY A 119 -16.24 -14.55 -1.24
CA GLY A 119 -15.70 -15.39 -0.19
C GLY A 119 -14.30 -14.96 0.29
N THR A 120 -13.31 -15.78 0.00
CA THR A 120 -11.97 -15.76 0.58
C THR A 120 -10.87 -15.13 -0.31
N LEU A 121 -11.21 -14.65 -1.50
CA LEU A 121 -10.21 -14.10 -2.42
C LEU A 121 -9.53 -12.89 -1.80
N HIS A 122 -8.20 -12.94 -1.74
CA HIS A 122 -7.40 -11.83 -1.22
C HIS A 122 -7.33 -10.67 -2.24
N THR A 123 -7.17 -9.45 -1.78
CA THR A 123 -7.10 -8.25 -2.64
C THR A 123 -5.93 -8.30 -3.65
N VAL A 124 -4.81 -8.94 -3.32
CA VAL A 124 -3.71 -9.21 -4.28
C VAL A 124 -4.19 -10.06 -5.44
N GLU A 125 -4.89 -11.16 -5.14
CA GLU A 125 -5.45 -12.08 -6.14
C GLU A 125 -6.52 -11.39 -7.00
N TYR A 126 -7.34 -10.54 -6.37
CA TYR A 126 -8.36 -9.74 -7.04
C TYR A 126 -7.78 -8.82 -8.12
N TYR A 127 -6.70 -8.07 -7.81
CA TYR A 127 -6.06 -7.20 -8.80
C TYR A 127 -5.31 -7.99 -9.86
N LEU A 128 -4.65 -9.09 -9.48
CA LEU A 128 -3.95 -9.96 -10.42
C LEU A 128 -4.93 -10.61 -11.41
N ALA A 129 -6.08 -11.10 -10.92
CA ALA A 129 -7.13 -11.66 -11.78
C ALA A 129 -7.70 -10.63 -12.76
N LEU A 130 -7.83 -9.36 -12.34
CA LEU A 130 -8.26 -8.27 -13.24
C LEU A 130 -7.25 -8.05 -14.36
N ALA A 131 -5.95 -7.98 -14.04
CA ALA A 131 -4.90 -7.79 -15.02
C ALA A 131 -4.82 -9.00 -16.00
N ALA A 132 -4.88 -10.22 -15.46
CA ALA A 132 -4.88 -11.45 -16.26
C ALA A 132 -6.09 -11.53 -17.21
N ALA A 133 -7.28 -11.21 -16.72
CA ALA A 133 -8.50 -11.15 -17.54
C ALA A 133 -8.44 -10.05 -18.61
N HIS A 134 -7.81 -8.91 -18.30
CA HIS A 134 -7.59 -7.83 -19.28
C HIS A 134 -6.68 -8.30 -20.41
N LEU A 135 -5.60 -9.00 -20.11
CA LEU A 135 -4.64 -9.52 -21.08
C LEU A 135 -5.10 -10.81 -21.77
N GLY A 136 -6.07 -11.54 -21.21
CA GLY A 136 -6.49 -12.86 -21.70
C GLY A 136 -5.46 -13.96 -21.39
N VAL A 137 -4.73 -13.84 -20.29
CA VAL A 137 -3.70 -14.80 -19.85
C VAL A 137 -4.03 -15.42 -18.50
N GLN A 138 -3.33 -16.50 -18.14
CA GLN A 138 -3.30 -17.04 -16.79
C GLN A 138 -2.14 -16.39 -16.01
N ALA A 139 -2.31 -16.20 -14.71
CA ALA A 139 -1.28 -15.65 -13.84
C ALA A 139 -1.23 -16.41 -12.52
N GLU A 140 -0.02 -16.73 -12.08
CA GLU A 140 0.20 -17.31 -10.76
C GLU A 140 0.38 -16.22 -9.71
N VAL A 141 -0.20 -16.46 -8.54
CA VAL A 141 -0.10 -15.52 -7.41
C VAL A 141 1.27 -15.67 -6.76
N PRO A 142 2.09 -14.62 -6.70
CA PRO A 142 3.41 -14.72 -6.08
C PRO A 142 3.29 -14.86 -4.56
N ALA A 143 4.22 -15.61 -3.95
CA ALA A 143 4.25 -15.81 -2.50
C ALA A 143 4.54 -14.51 -1.72
N ARG A 144 5.13 -13.51 -2.36
CA ARG A 144 5.47 -12.21 -1.75
C ARG A 144 5.27 -11.07 -2.75
N LEU A 145 5.06 -9.87 -2.23
CA LEU A 145 5.15 -8.64 -3.01
C LEU A 145 6.63 -8.28 -3.26
N SER A 146 6.88 -7.47 -4.29
CA SER A 146 8.23 -6.99 -4.61
C SER A 146 8.17 -5.54 -5.05
N LEU A 147 8.36 -4.61 -4.12
CA LEU A 147 8.51 -3.19 -4.39
C LEU A 147 9.99 -2.85 -4.54
N ARG A 148 10.38 -2.35 -5.69
CA ARG A 148 11.73 -1.81 -5.91
C ARG A 148 11.82 -0.39 -5.36
N LEU A 149 12.97 -0.07 -4.75
CA LEU A 149 13.25 1.26 -4.22
C LEU A 149 14.40 1.90 -4.98
N PRO A 150 14.35 3.20 -5.30
CA PRO A 150 15.46 3.90 -5.92
C PRO A 150 16.59 4.12 -4.91
N ALA A 151 17.84 4.13 -5.36
CA ALA A 151 19.01 4.36 -4.52
C ALA A 151 18.89 5.65 -3.68
N GLN A 152 18.36 6.72 -4.27
CA GLN A 152 18.13 7.98 -3.56
C GLN A 152 17.17 7.85 -2.36
N ALA A 153 16.17 6.95 -2.39
CA ALA A 153 15.29 6.71 -1.25
C ALA A 153 16.03 5.99 -0.12
N LEU A 154 16.90 5.04 -0.45
CA LEU A 154 17.76 4.35 0.51
C LEU A 154 18.73 5.32 1.18
N GLU A 155 19.35 6.22 0.41
CA GLU A 155 20.25 7.26 0.92
C GLU A 155 19.52 8.24 1.85
N ARG A 156 18.33 8.72 1.47
CA ARG A 156 17.51 9.59 2.31
C ARG A 156 17.06 8.90 3.60
N ALA A 157 16.66 7.63 3.52
CA ALA A 157 16.28 6.85 4.69
C ALA A 157 17.47 6.71 5.66
N HIS A 158 18.67 6.42 5.14
CA HIS A 158 19.89 6.35 5.92
C HIS A 158 20.19 7.71 6.58
N ALA A 159 20.19 8.80 5.84
CA ALA A 159 20.46 10.14 6.35
C ALA A 159 19.43 10.56 7.42
N THR A 160 18.13 10.30 7.20
CA THR A 160 17.06 10.60 8.15
C THR A 160 17.26 9.84 9.47
N ARG A 161 17.59 8.56 9.39
CA ARG A 161 17.85 7.71 10.54
C ARG A 161 19.08 8.18 11.34
N VAL A 162 20.19 8.48 10.65
CA VAL A 162 21.43 8.96 11.28
C VAL A 162 21.22 10.33 11.95
N ALA A 163 20.54 11.26 11.28
CA ALA A 163 20.20 12.56 11.83
C ALA A 163 19.34 12.47 13.12
N ALA A 164 18.53 11.40 13.23
CA ALA A 164 17.76 11.11 14.43
C ALA A 164 18.56 10.38 15.54
N GLY A 165 19.88 10.16 15.35
CA GLY A 165 20.73 9.44 16.29
C GLY A 165 20.47 7.95 16.39
N ALA A 166 19.75 7.36 15.39
CA ALA A 166 19.41 5.95 15.42
C ALA A 166 20.50 5.10 14.74
N GLY A 167 20.91 4.02 15.41
CA GLY A 167 21.85 3.03 14.88
C GLY A 167 21.25 2.16 13.75
N ALA A 168 22.06 1.25 13.22
CA ALA A 168 21.63 0.36 12.11
C ALA A 168 20.51 -0.63 12.51
N HIS A 169 20.42 -0.99 13.79
CA HIS A 169 19.43 -1.93 14.31
C HIS A 169 18.30 -1.17 15.00
N TYR A 170 17.12 -1.14 14.41
CA TYR A 170 15.97 -0.41 14.93
C TYR A 170 14.65 -1.15 14.62
N VAL A 171 13.65 -0.86 15.42
CA VAL A 171 12.26 -1.26 15.25
C VAL A 171 11.44 -0.06 14.82
N VAL A 172 10.54 -0.22 13.87
CA VAL A 172 9.63 0.86 13.45
C VAL A 172 8.22 0.56 13.95
N LEU A 173 7.63 1.51 14.68
CA LEU A 173 6.23 1.49 15.09
C LEU A 173 5.40 2.39 14.19
N CYS A 174 4.30 1.87 13.66
CA CYS A 174 3.34 2.60 12.83
C CYS A 174 1.97 2.63 13.53
N PRO A 175 1.80 3.50 14.56
CA PRO A 175 0.60 3.55 15.38
C PRO A 175 -0.57 4.24 14.68
N ALA A 176 -0.29 5.10 13.70
CA ALA A 176 -1.33 5.81 12.96
C ALA A 176 -2.10 4.87 12.02
N ALA A 177 -3.41 4.96 12.05
CA ALA A 177 -4.29 4.35 11.06
C ALA A 177 -5.39 5.34 10.74
N VAL A 178 -5.38 5.86 9.52
CA VAL A 178 -6.35 6.83 9.05
C VAL A 178 -7.70 6.15 8.81
N GLY A 179 -8.77 6.79 9.28
CA GLY A 179 -10.14 6.37 9.04
C GLY A 179 -10.75 5.52 10.15
N ARG A 180 -12.04 5.24 9.95
CA ARG A 180 -12.83 4.38 10.81
C ARG A 180 -13.37 3.22 9.98
N HIS A 181 -13.41 2.04 10.55
CA HIS A 181 -14.12 0.90 9.98
C HIS A 181 -15.41 0.68 10.77
N ARG A 182 -16.57 0.79 10.10
CA ARG A 182 -17.89 0.69 10.77
C ARG A 182 -18.01 1.55 12.04
N GLY A 183 -17.48 2.78 11.98
CA GLY A 183 -17.49 3.72 13.12
C GLY A 183 -16.40 3.50 14.18
N GLN A 184 -15.65 2.40 14.13
CA GLN A 184 -14.58 2.08 15.08
C GLN A 184 -13.21 2.61 14.62
N VAL A 185 -12.39 3.06 15.58
CA VAL A 185 -11.02 3.49 15.32
C VAL A 185 -10.14 2.28 15.02
N LYS A 186 -9.33 2.36 13.96
CA LYS A 186 -8.43 1.29 13.50
C LYS A 186 -7.05 1.32 14.20
N ALA A 187 -6.94 1.90 15.38
CA ALA A 187 -5.68 2.04 16.11
C ALA A 187 -5.71 1.23 17.41
N TRP A 188 -4.76 0.32 17.55
CA TRP A 188 -4.50 -0.39 18.80
C TRP A 188 -3.87 0.55 19.82
N SER A 189 -4.36 0.53 21.07
CA SER A 189 -3.90 1.46 22.12
C SER A 189 -2.56 1.09 22.77
N GLY A 190 -2.02 -0.11 22.50
CA GLY A 190 -0.84 -0.64 23.16
C GLY A 190 0.51 -0.11 22.66
N PHE A 191 0.57 0.69 21.59
CA PHE A 191 1.84 1.16 21.01
C PHE A 191 2.71 1.94 21.99
N GLY A 192 2.12 2.73 22.87
CA GLY A 192 2.86 3.51 23.87
C GLY A 192 3.56 2.63 24.91
N ALA A 193 2.90 1.57 25.39
CA ALA A 193 3.48 0.57 26.27
C ALA A 193 4.57 -0.22 25.53
N LEU A 194 4.30 -0.67 24.31
CA LEU A 194 5.25 -1.41 23.49
C LEU A 194 6.54 -0.61 23.23
N ALA A 195 6.42 0.70 22.93
CA ALA A 195 7.60 1.57 22.75
C ALA A 195 8.46 1.63 23.99
N ARG A 196 7.86 1.74 25.21
CA ARG A 196 8.58 1.74 26.47
C ARG A 196 9.29 0.42 26.75
N ASP A 197 8.60 -0.70 26.55
CA ASP A 197 9.15 -2.03 26.81
C ASP A 197 10.30 -2.38 25.87
N LEU A 198 10.16 -2.09 24.58
CA LEU A 198 11.23 -2.30 23.60
C LEU A 198 12.46 -1.42 23.93
N LYS A 199 12.24 -0.16 24.30
CA LYS A 199 13.34 0.73 24.74
C LYS A 199 14.02 0.22 26.00
N ALA A 200 13.27 -0.25 26.99
CA ALA A 200 13.81 -0.83 28.22
C ALA A 200 14.63 -2.09 27.96
N ARG A 201 14.35 -2.83 26.90
CA ARG A 201 15.10 -4.00 26.41
C ARG A 201 16.30 -3.64 25.54
N GLY A 202 16.61 -2.35 25.39
CA GLY A 202 17.77 -1.87 24.62
C GLY A 202 17.53 -1.71 23.11
N HIS A 203 16.28 -1.84 22.62
CA HIS A 203 15.99 -1.60 21.20
C HIS A 203 15.87 -0.10 20.89
N THR A 204 16.43 0.32 19.78
CA THR A 204 16.14 1.63 19.20
C THR A 204 14.75 1.57 18.55
N VAL A 205 13.83 2.40 19.02
CA VAL A 205 12.44 2.43 18.55
C VAL A 205 12.19 3.72 17.80
N LEU A 206 11.83 3.60 16.53
CA LEU A 206 11.48 4.72 15.66
C LEU A 206 9.96 4.74 15.40
N ALA A 207 9.41 5.91 15.19
CA ALA A 207 8.06 6.07 14.65
C ALA A 207 8.13 7.07 13.50
N CYS A 208 7.52 6.70 12.36
CA CYS A 208 7.55 7.51 11.16
C CYS A 208 6.11 7.97 10.83
N PRO A 209 5.79 9.26 11.02
CA PRO A 209 4.47 9.80 10.73
C PRO A 209 4.24 9.96 9.23
N GLY A 210 3.02 9.77 8.78
CA GLY A 210 2.55 10.26 7.49
C GLY A 210 2.25 11.76 7.54
N PRO A 211 1.90 12.37 6.39
CA PRO A 211 1.59 13.80 6.31
C PRO A 211 0.50 14.23 7.30
N GLY A 212 0.84 15.16 8.19
CA GLY A 212 -0.06 15.69 9.22
C GLY A 212 -0.29 14.78 10.43
N GLU A 213 0.41 13.65 10.55
CA GLU A 213 0.23 12.68 11.64
C GLU A 213 1.21 12.87 12.80
N THR A 214 2.19 13.76 12.68
CA THR A 214 3.32 13.90 13.64
C THR A 214 2.86 14.04 15.09
N ALA A 215 1.86 14.87 15.37
CA ALA A 215 1.35 15.07 16.74
C ALA A 215 0.70 13.79 17.29
N ALA A 216 -0.12 13.12 16.49
CA ALA A 216 -0.81 11.89 16.86
C ALA A 216 0.17 10.73 17.11
N VAL A 217 1.16 10.57 16.23
CA VAL A 217 2.22 9.55 16.36
C VAL A 217 3.04 9.79 17.62
N ARG A 218 3.43 11.04 17.90
CA ARG A 218 4.18 11.40 19.12
C ARG A 218 3.38 11.09 20.40
N ALA A 219 2.08 11.39 20.39
CA ALA A 219 1.20 11.06 21.52
C ALA A 219 1.03 9.54 21.71
N ALA A 220 0.93 8.79 20.62
CA ALA A 220 0.76 7.33 20.65
C ALA A 220 2.06 6.58 21.04
N THR A 221 3.24 7.14 20.77
CA THR A 221 4.54 6.49 21.02
C THR A 221 5.55 7.43 21.70
N PRO A 222 5.27 7.92 22.93
CA PRO A 222 6.08 8.95 23.57
C PRO A 222 7.52 8.52 23.89
N ALA A 223 7.81 7.22 23.94
CA ALA A 223 9.15 6.67 24.18
C ALA A 223 9.96 6.40 22.88
N ALA A 224 9.33 6.52 21.72
CA ALA A 224 10.00 6.34 20.43
C ALA A 224 10.65 7.64 19.93
N ILE A 225 11.66 7.51 19.10
CA ILE A 225 12.21 8.61 18.32
C ILE A 225 11.26 8.85 17.14
N VAL A 226 10.56 9.98 17.15
CA VAL A 226 9.65 10.35 16.06
C VAL A 226 10.44 11.04 14.97
N LEU A 227 10.51 10.39 13.80
CA LEU A 227 11.19 10.91 12.62
C LEU A 227 10.38 12.06 11.98
N PRO A 228 11.02 12.92 11.17
CA PRO A 228 10.30 13.88 10.34
C PRO A 228 9.42 13.14 9.31
N GLU A 229 8.42 13.84 8.79
CA GLU A 229 7.63 13.36 7.67
C GLU A 229 8.54 13.20 6.44
N VAL A 230 8.44 12.05 5.77
CA VAL A 230 9.22 11.72 4.57
C VAL A 230 8.29 11.26 3.45
N ASP A 231 8.79 11.26 2.21
CA ASP A 231 8.04 10.68 1.09
C ASP A 231 7.91 9.16 1.22
N VAL A 232 6.96 8.58 0.47
CA VAL A 232 6.59 7.15 0.60
C VAL A 232 7.75 6.22 0.24
N ALA A 233 8.61 6.56 -0.72
CA ALA A 233 9.77 5.72 -1.06
C ALA A 233 10.81 5.72 0.06
N THR A 234 11.08 6.88 0.66
CA THR A 234 11.96 7.01 1.82
C THR A 234 11.38 6.27 3.04
N PHE A 235 10.07 6.37 3.27
CA PHE A 235 9.38 5.59 4.29
C PHE A 235 9.53 4.09 4.06
N ALA A 236 9.29 3.61 2.83
CA ALA A 236 9.47 2.21 2.48
C ALA A 236 10.90 1.72 2.70
N ALA A 237 11.91 2.57 2.40
CA ALA A 237 13.32 2.26 2.65
C ALA A 237 13.65 2.18 4.16
N LEU A 238 13.03 3.03 5.00
CA LEU A 238 13.15 2.93 6.45
C LEU A 238 12.54 1.62 6.98
N LEU A 239 11.40 1.18 6.43
CA LEU A 239 10.79 -0.09 6.80
C LEU A 239 11.65 -1.28 6.34
N GLN A 240 12.17 -1.26 5.12
CA GLN A 240 13.04 -2.30 4.57
C GLN A 240 14.30 -2.53 5.43
N GLY A 241 14.92 -1.46 5.91
CA GLY A 241 16.13 -1.51 6.73
C GLY A 241 15.89 -1.81 8.21
N SER A 242 14.65 -1.97 8.66
CA SER A 242 14.33 -2.24 10.06
C SER A 242 14.48 -3.70 10.43
N ARG A 243 14.77 -3.98 11.71
CA ARG A 243 14.71 -5.35 12.24
C ARG A 243 13.29 -5.86 12.36
N LEU A 244 12.34 -4.98 12.61
CA LEU A 244 10.92 -5.29 12.73
C LEU A 244 10.09 -4.05 12.50
N VAL A 245 8.97 -4.21 11.82
CA VAL A 245 7.88 -3.25 11.76
C VAL A 245 6.72 -3.75 12.61
N VAL A 246 6.13 -2.90 13.45
CA VAL A 246 4.84 -3.18 14.11
C VAL A 246 3.84 -2.14 13.65
N ALA A 247 2.77 -2.58 13.00
CA ALA A 247 1.77 -1.70 12.40
C ALA A 247 0.34 -2.14 12.72
N ASN A 248 -0.58 -1.21 12.78
CA ASN A 248 -2.00 -1.52 12.67
C ASN A 248 -2.32 -2.07 11.27
N ASP A 249 -3.52 -2.64 11.06
CA ASP A 249 -4.06 -2.86 9.72
C ASP A 249 -4.22 -1.52 8.98
N SER A 250 -3.16 -1.14 8.29
CA SER A 250 -3.02 0.17 7.64
C SER A 250 -2.09 0.09 6.42
N GLY A 251 -2.03 1.18 5.65
CA GLY A 251 -1.11 1.28 4.52
C GLY A 251 0.35 0.99 4.85
N ALA A 252 0.80 1.31 6.08
CA ALA A 252 2.16 1.05 6.53
C ALA A 252 2.51 -0.44 6.58
N GLY A 253 1.60 -1.29 7.06
CA GLY A 253 1.78 -2.75 7.06
C GLY A 253 1.93 -3.32 5.64
N HIS A 254 1.16 -2.80 4.68
CA HIS A 254 1.27 -3.23 3.28
C HIS A 254 2.57 -2.74 2.61
N VAL A 255 3.05 -1.54 2.94
CA VAL A 255 4.36 -1.07 2.47
C VAL A 255 5.47 -1.94 3.04
N ALA A 256 5.41 -2.28 4.34
CA ALA A 256 6.37 -3.18 4.98
C ALA A 256 6.42 -4.54 4.29
N ALA A 257 5.25 -5.15 4.02
CA ALA A 257 5.17 -6.40 3.27
C ALA A 257 5.67 -6.28 1.83
N ALA A 258 5.43 -5.14 1.16
CA ALA A 258 5.87 -4.92 -0.21
C ALA A 258 7.39 -4.82 -0.36
N VAL A 259 8.11 -4.36 0.68
CA VAL A 259 9.57 -4.32 0.74
C VAL A 259 10.19 -5.53 1.48
N ASP A 260 9.38 -6.55 1.76
CA ASP A 260 9.76 -7.79 2.48
C ASP A 260 10.39 -7.54 3.86
N ALA A 261 9.94 -6.51 4.57
CA ALA A 261 10.36 -6.25 5.95
C ALA A 261 9.70 -7.25 6.93
N PRO A 262 10.38 -7.67 8.02
CA PRO A 262 9.73 -8.40 9.10
C PRO A 262 8.60 -7.55 9.68
N LEU A 263 7.41 -8.13 9.81
CA LEU A 263 6.21 -7.38 10.18
C LEU A 263 5.37 -8.13 11.22
N VAL A 264 4.96 -7.44 12.26
CA VAL A 264 3.82 -7.80 13.11
C VAL A 264 2.68 -6.82 12.81
N SER A 265 1.59 -7.32 12.25
CA SER A 265 0.40 -6.53 11.90
C SER A 265 -0.72 -6.79 12.90
N VAL A 266 -1.20 -5.74 13.55
CA VAL A 266 -2.19 -5.81 14.64
C VAL A 266 -3.57 -5.50 14.09
N PHE A 267 -4.48 -6.47 14.23
CA PHE A 267 -5.88 -6.39 13.78
C PHE A 267 -6.82 -6.29 14.97
N GLY A 268 -7.93 -5.59 14.81
CA GLY A 268 -8.93 -5.44 15.87
C GLY A 268 -10.35 -5.19 15.36
N VAL A 269 -10.50 -4.72 14.12
CA VAL A 269 -11.81 -4.29 13.58
C VAL A 269 -12.05 -4.71 12.14
N THR A 270 -11.05 -5.26 11.49
CA THR A 270 -11.08 -5.68 10.08
C THR A 270 -10.81 -7.17 9.96
N ASP A 271 -11.38 -7.80 8.94
CA ASP A 271 -11.13 -9.20 8.62
C ASP A 271 -9.80 -9.32 7.84
N PRO A 272 -8.78 -10.01 8.38
CA PRO A 272 -7.50 -10.18 7.71
C PRO A 272 -7.56 -11.07 6.46
N THR A 273 -8.60 -11.86 6.28
CA THR A 273 -8.72 -12.82 5.17
C THR A 273 -8.53 -12.14 3.81
N LYS A 274 -9.12 -10.95 3.63
CA LYS A 274 -9.10 -10.23 2.34
C LYS A 274 -7.98 -9.22 2.21
N THR A 275 -7.52 -8.66 3.33
CA THR A 275 -6.67 -7.45 3.30
C THR A 275 -5.42 -7.54 4.17
N ARG A 276 -5.05 -8.72 4.68
CA ARG A 276 -3.80 -8.85 5.42
C ARG A 276 -2.59 -8.44 4.57
N PRO A 277 -1.50 -7.91 5.17
CA PRO A 277 -0.25 -7.74 4.46
C PRO A 277 0.21 -9.06 3.83
N TRP A 278 0.56 -9.01 2.53
CA TRP A 278 0.85 -10.19 1.72
C TRP A 278 2.34 -10.50 1.72
N GLY A 279 2.71 -11.64 2.30
CA GLY A 279 4.09 -12.12 2.32
C GLY A 279 4.37 -13.02 3.52
N PRO A 280 5.40 -13.89 3.45
CA PRO A 280 5.71 -14.88 4.47
C PRO A 280 6.28 -14.27 5.76
N ARG A 281 6.78 -13.02 5.70
CA ARG A 281 7.36 -12.32 6.85
C ARG A 281 6.35 -11.50 7.66
N ALA A 282 5.07 -11.51 7.25
CA ALA A 282 3.99 -10.83 7.96
C ALA A 282 3.34 -11.77 8.98
N ARG A 283 3.51 -11.49 10.26
CA ARG A 283 2.82 -12.14 11.38
C ARG A 283 1.58 -11.34 11.72
N LEU A 284 0.46 -12.01 11.95
CA LEU A 284 -0.81 -11.37 12.27
C LEU A 284 -1.17 -11.62 13.73
N VAL A 285 -1.62 -10.56 14.42
CA VAL A 285 -2.10 -10.65 15.80
C VAL A 285 -3.45 -9.98 15.91
N GLY A 286 -4.44 -10.69 16.45
CA GLY A 286 -5.81 -10.21 16.55
C GLY A 286 -6.67 -10.56 15.33
N SER A 287 -7.89 -10.06 15.32
CA SER A 287 -8.91 -10.40 14.33
C SER A 287 -10.02 -9.34 14.27
N ALA A 288 -11.03 -9.56 13.43
CA ALA A 288 -12.22 -8.70 13.36
C ALA A 288 -13.08 -8.69 14.64
N GLN A 289 -12.88 -9.65 15.55
CA GLN A 289 -13.65 -9.80 16.77
C GLN A 289 -13.17 -8.89 17.92
N GLY A 290 -12.02 -8.26 17.78
CA GLY A 290 -11.50 -7.33 18.80
C GLY A 290 -9.98 -7.20 18.77
N TRP A 291 -9.52 -6.16 19.45
CA TRP A 291 -8.08 -5.91 19.60
C TRP A 291 -7.44 -7.00 20.49
N PRO A 292 -6.22 -7.45 20.11
CA PRO A 292 -5.47 -8.41 20.92
C PRO A 292 -5.04 -7.77 22.25
N SER A 293 -4.79 -8.62 23.24
CA SER A 293 -4.17 -8.18 24.49
C SER A 293 -2.74 -7.68 24.24
N TYR A 294 -2.26 -6.85 25.16
CA TYR A 294 -0.89 -6.36 25.11
C TYR A 294 0.13 -7.51 25.07
N ASP A 295 -0.05 -8.51 25.94
CA ASP A 295 0.86 -9.65 26.04
C ASP A 295 0.90 -10.51 24.77
N ALA A 296 -0.24 -10.66 24.09
CA ALA A 296 -0.27 -11.37 22.81
C ALA A 296 0.57 -10.66 21.74
N VAL A 297 0.47 -9.32 21.65
CA VAL A 297 1.28 -8.54 20.71
C VAL A 297 2.76 -8.57 21.11
N LEU A 298 3.08 -8.38 22.39
CA LEU A 298 4.44 -8.41 22.89
C LEU A 298 5.13 -9.74 22.63
N THR A 299 4.43 -10.86 22.84
CA THR A 299 4.93 -12.22 22.57
C THR A 299 5.33 -12.36 21.09
N GLU A 300 4.47 -11.97 20.16
CA GLU A 300 4.78 -12.05 18.73
C GLU A 300 5.92 -11.10 18.30
N VAL A 301 5.97 -9.92 18.89
CA VAL A 301 7.06 -8.95 18.65
C VAL A 301 8.39 -9.51 19.11
N LEU A 302 8.47 -10.08 20.31
CA LEU A 302 9.70 -10.68 20.83
C LEU A 302 10.11 -11.91 20.02
N ALA A 303 9.18 -12.76 19.63
CA ALA A 303 9.44 -13.91 18.76
C ALA A 303 9.92 -13.52 17.36
N ALA A 304 9.52 -12.32 16.87
CA ALA A 304 9.99 -11.81 15.58
C ALA A 304 11.37 -11.13 15.68
N LEU A 305 11.81 -10.71 16.88
CA LEU A 305 13.12 -10.09 17.15
C LEU A 305 14.21 -11.10 17.54
N ALA A 306 13.83 -12.29 18.00
CA ALA A 306 14.75 -13.39 18.32
C ALA A 306 15.44 -13.92 17.05
#